data_71bc8041067dfeccc0229414722ffe2c
#
_entry.id   71bc8041067dfeccc0229414722ffe2c
#
_cell.length_a   1.000
_cell.length_b   1.000
_cell.length_c   1.000
_cell.angle_alpha   90.00
_cell.angle_beta   90.00
_cell.angle_gamma   90.00
#
_symmetry.space_group_name_H-M   'P 1'
#
loop_
_entity.id
_entity.type
_entity.pdbx_description
1 polymer ?
#
loop_
_entity_poly.entity_id
_entity_poly.type
_entity_poly.pdbx_seq_one_letter_code
_entity_poly.pdbx_strand_id
1 'polypeptide(L)'
;NAQDGSYAEEGVTCEACHGPFQPDHPAAQMPIKPTADLCATCHKSTTDEWRASQHSAANVRCQSCHNPHAQTPMADSITALCANCHKERGDSFTHSTHANVGLECSNCHMYTAPREGDPIGGLVSTGHTFSVGSEACIGCHQDTVHTRDELVKLGGVVIPTPEIDVEELQRTIQSQEELISNLRVAGQSRLYTGLIQGAVIGLVTGGAAAWIVSRRIRVIEVEENE
;
A
#
# COMPACT_ATOMS: atom_id res chain seq x y z
N ASN A 1 14.43 -1.13 24.72
CA ASN A 1 13.97 -2.27 25.49
C ASN A 1 13.61 -1.83 26.91
N ALA A 2 12.35 -2.03 27.33
CA ALA A 2 11.88 -1.54 28.63
C ALA A 2 12.55 -2.24 29.84
N GLN A 3 13.23 -3.35 29.63
CA GLN A 3 13.85 -4.15 30.69
C GLN A 3 15.30 -3.78 30.97
N ASP A 4 16.05 -3.31 30.00
CA ASP A 4 17.46 -3.01 30.12
C ASP A 4 17.85 -1.55 29.79
N GLY A 5 16.84 -0.73 29.46
CA GLY A 5 17.04 0.67 29.07
C GLY A 5 17.67 0.87 27.70
N SER A 6 17.87 -0.18 26.93
CA SER A 6 18.38 -0.07 25.56
C SER A 6 17.27 0.25 24.56
N TYR A 7 17.60 1.00 23.51
CA TYR A 7 16.73 1.33 22.41
C TYR A 7 17.33 0.78 21.12
N ALA A 8 16.50 0.22 20.25
CA ALA A 8 16.94 -0.28 18.96
C ALA A 8 17.39 0.88 18.04
N GLU A 9 16.68 2.00 18.13
CA GLU A 9 16.96 3.22 17.38
C GLU A 9 16.83 4.43 18.30
N GLU A 10 17.85 5.26 18.32
CA GLU A 10 17.84 6.50 19.09
C GLU A 10 16.86 7.50 18.43
N GLY A 11 15.91 8.02 19.19
CA GLY A 11 14.92 9.00 18.72
C GLY A 11 13.51 8.49 18.51
N VAL A 12 13.24 7.17 18.58
CA VAL A 12 11.88 6.63 18.61
C VAL A 12 11.41 6.49 20.04
N THR A 13 10.67 7.49 20.54
CA THR A 13 10.12 7.52 21.90
C THR A 13 8.72 6.94 21.95
N CYS A 14 8.20 6.70 23.14
CA CYS A 14 6.81 6.27 23.35
C CYS A 14 5.80 7.24 22.68
N GLU A 15 6.08 8.53 22.76
CA GLU A 15 5.23 9.59 22.20
C GLU A 15 5.16 9.58 20.67
N ALA A 16 6.18 9.06 19.99
CA ALA A 16 6.17 8.92 18.55
C ALA A 16 5.01 8.01 18.06
N CYS A 17 4.62 7.03 18.89
CA CYS A 17 3.53 6.11 18.57
C CYS A 17 2.25 6.39 19.36
N HIS A 18 2.36 6.82 20.60
CA HIS A 18 1.23 6.98 21.53
C HIS A 18 0.77 8.43 21.71
N GLY A 19 1.45 9.40 21.09
CA GLY A 19 1.17 10.82 21.26
C GLY A 19 1.76 11.38 22.56
N PRO A 20 1.48 12.66 22.85
CA PRO A 20 2.09 13.36 23.97
C PRO A 20 1.85 12.69 25.32
N PHE A 21 2.86 12.69 26.16
CA PHE A 21 2.77 12.14 27.52
C PHE A 21 1.61 12.77 28.30
N GLN A 22 0.87 11.92 29.01
CA GLN A 22 -0.18 12.34 29.92
C GLN A 22 0.31 12.25 31.37
N PRO A 23 0.17 13.32 32.17
CA PRO A 23 0.68 13.34 33.57
C PRO A 23 0.13 12.20 34.43
N ASP A 24 -1.10 11.73 34.12
CA ASP A 24 -1.75 10.65 34.87
C ASP A 24 -1.41 9.24 34.35
N HIS A 25 -0.51 9.10 33.38
CA HIS A 25 -0.02 7.80 32.94
C HIS A 25 0.79 7.13 34.07
N PRO A 26 0.60 5.83 34.38
CA PRO A 26 -0.09 4.79 33.59
C PRO A 26 -1.58 4.64 33.89
N ALA A 27 -2.17 5.35 34.84
CA ALA A 27 -3.60 5.25 35.13
C ALA A 27 -4.51 5.71 33.95
N ALA A 28 -4.08 6.78 33.26
CA ALA A 28 -4.71 7.20 32.00
C ALA A 28 -3.99 6.59 30.80
N GLN A 29 -4.74 6.16 29.80
CA GLN A 29 -4.15 5.70 28.54
C GLN A 29 -3.63 6.87 27.72
N MET A 30 -2.55 6.64 26.99
CA MET A 30 -2.03 7.60 26.00
C MET A 30 -3.08 7.85 24.90
N PRO A 31 -3.17 9.09 24.36
CA PRO A 31 -4.31 9.51 23.54
C PRO A 31 -4.39 8.82 22.17
N ILE A 32 -3.25 8.41 21.62
CA ILE A 32 -3.19 7.82 20.27
C ILE A 32 -3.05 6.31 20.35
N LYS A 33 -3.91 5.60 19.60
CA LYS A 33 -3.78 4.16 19.38
C LYS A 33 -3.04 3.95 18.06
N PRO A 34 -1.85 3.31 18.07
CA PRO A 34 -1.08 3.08 16.86
C PRO A 34 -1.85 2.28 15.81
N THR A 35 -1.81 2.74 14.56
CA THR A 35 -2.41 2.10 13.39
C THR A 35 -1.33 1.86 12.34
N ALA A 36 -1.66 1.11 11.28
CA ALA A 36 -0.74 0.90 10.18
C ALA A 36 -0.30 2.22 9.51
N ASP A 37 -1.18 3.23 9.48
CA ASP A 37 -0.84 4.54 8.91
C ASP A 37 0.20 5.27 9.75
N LEU A 38 0.17 5.10 11.06
CA LEU A 38 1.22 5.64 11.93
C LEU A 38 2.57 4.93 11.67
N CYS A 39 2.57 3.62 11.50
CA CYS A 39 3.78 2.88 11.13
C CYS A 39 4.34 3.34 9.77
N ALA A 40 3.47 3.70 8.83
CA ALA A 40 3.81 4.16 7.49
C ALA A 40 4.62 5.46 7.47
N THR A 41 4.63 6.24 8.53
CA THR A 41 5.42 7.48 8.62
C THR A 41 6.92 7.20 8.51
N CYS A 42 7.37 6.04 9.00
CA CYS A 42 8.76 5.57 8.93
C CYS A 42 8.91 4.32 8.05
N HIS A 43 7.98 3.37 8.13
CA HIS A 43 8.01 2.10 7.40
C HIS A 43 7.18 2.14 6.12
N LYS A 44 7.45 3.13 5.26
CA LYS A 44 6.63 3.43 4.09
C LYS A 44 6.53 2.25 3.11
N SER A 45 7.66 1.72 2.62
CA SER A 45 7.67 0.62 1.63
C SER A 45 7.01 -0.64 2.20
N THR A 46 7.33 -1.01 3.43
CA THR A 46 6.71 -2.14 4.13
C THR A 46 5.19 -1.99 4.24
N THR A 47 4.73 -0.79 4.58
CA THR A 47 3.30 -0.52 4.72
C THR A 47 2.60 -0.51 3.36
N ASP A 48 3.23 0.01 2.31
CA ASP A 48 2.69 0.01 0.96
C ASP A 48 2.56 -1.43 0.42
N GLU A 49 3.57 -2.30 0.66
CA GLU A 49 3.50 -3.74 0.36
C GLU A 49 2.37 -4.42 1.13
N TRP A 50 2.27 -4.18 2.45
CA TRP A 50 1.20 -4.72 3.27
C TRP A 50 -0.18 -4.28 2.78
N ARG A 51 -0.37 -3.02 2.41
CA ARG A 51 -1.64 -2.52 1.86
C ARG A 51 -2.05 -3.26 0.59
N ALA A 52 -1.10 -3.70 -0.22
CA ALA A 52 -1.35 -4.49 -1.42
C ALA A 52 -1.65 -5.98 -1.12
N SER A 53 -1.48 -6.43 0.13
CA SER A 53 -1.64 -7.82 0.53
C SER A 53 -3.08 -8.18 0.93
N GLN A 54 -3.37 -9.49 0.92
CA GLN A 54 -4.62 -10.02 1.46
C GLN A 54 -4.74 -9.82 2.99
N HIS A 55 -3.62 -9.70 3.70
CA HIS A 55 -3.63 -9.42 5.13
C HIS A 55 -4.24 -8.05 5.43
N SER A 56 -3.92 -7.05 4.64
CA SER A 56 -4.56 -5.73 4.76
C SER A 56 -6.06 -5.79 4.50
N ALA A 57 -6.47 -6.48 3.42
CA ALA A 57 -7.88 -6.68 3.09
C ALA A 57 -8.66 -7.42 4.20
N ALA A 58 -8.00 -8.35 4.90
CA ALA A 58 -8.55 -9.08 6.04
C ALA A 58 -8.40 -8.32 7.39
N ASN A 59 -7.94 -7.06 7.37
CA ASN A 59 -7.68 -6.25 8.57
C ASN A 59 -6.70 -6.89 9.57
N VAL A 60 -5.75 -7.69 9.08
CA VAL A 60 -4.62 -8.21 9.86
C VAL A 60 -3.58 -7.11 9.93
N ARG A 61 -3.38 -6.53 11.09
CA ARG A 61 -2.55 -5.34 11.31
C ARG A 61 -1.10 -5.71 11.64
N CYS A 62 -0.22 -4.72 11.61
CA CYS A 62 1.20 -4.89 11.95
C CYS A 62 1.38 -5.57 13.32
N GLN A 63 0.60 -5.15 14.33
CA GLN A 63 0.65 -5.67 15.69
C GLN A 63 0.05 -7.10 15.83
N SER A 64 -0.56 -7.64 14.79
CA SER A 64 -0.98 -9.05 14.78
C SER A 64 0.22 -10.00 14.65
N CYS A 65 1.34 -9.51 14.12
CA CYS A 65 2.55 -10.27 13.88
C CYS A 65 3.76 -9.73 14.64
N HIS A 66 3.81 -8.42 14.88
CA HIS A 66 4.94 -7.74 15.51
C HIS A 66 4.59 -7.21 16.90
N ASN A 67 5.51 -7.40 17.85
CA ASN A 67 5.49 -6.69 19.11
C ASN A 67 6.25 -5.37 18.94
N PRO A 68 5.57 -4.22 18.87
CA PRO A 68 6.24 -2.95 18.61
C PRO A 68 7.17 -2.51 19.77
N HIS A 69 6.93 -2.98 20.99
CA HIS A 69 7.76 -2.64 22.15
C HIS A 69 9.05 -3.46 22.22
N ALA A 70 8.98 -4.75 21.82
CA ALA A 70 10.15 -5.62 21.76
C ALA A 70 10.82 -5.64 20.39
N GLN A 71 10.17 -5.09 19.36
CA GLN A 71 10.62 -5.10 17.96
C GLN A 71 10.90 -6.51 17.43
N THR A 72 10.11 -7.47 17.89
CA THR A 72 10.26 -8.89 17.55
C THR A 72 8.93 -9.44 17.01
N PRO A 73 8.97 -10.53 16.24
CA PRO A 73 7.79 -11.33 15.96
C PRO A 73 7.12 -11.84 17.25
N MET A 74 5.81 -12.07 17.20
CA MET A 74 5.01 -12.50 18.36
C MET A 74 5.00 -14.02 18.57
N ALA A 75 5.96 -14.74 18.04
CA ALA A 75 6.13 -16.18 18.24
C ALA A 75 7.60 -16.57 18.17
N ASP A 76 7.93 -17.76 18.66
CA ASP A 76 9.30 -18.29 18.71
C ASP A 76 9.87 -18.62 17.33
N SER A 77 9.00 -18.87 16.34
CA SER A 77 9.37 -19.05 14.93
C SER A 77 8.35 -18.39 14.02
N ILE A 78 8.78 -18.04 12.81
CA ILE A 78 7.90 -17.43 11.82
C ILE A 78 6.83 -18.44 11.35
N THR A 79 7.19 -19.71 11.23
CA THR A 79 6.21 -20.75 10.90
C THR A 79 5.13 -20.86 11.97
N ALA A 80 5.48 -20.83 13.26
CA ALA A 80 4.51 -20.85 14.35
C ALA A 80 3.62 -19.59 14.33
N LEU A 81 4.19 -18.42 14.05
CA LEU A 81 3.44 -17.19 13.92
C LEU A 81 2.37 -17.27 12.83
N CYS A 82 2.74 -17.73 11.65
CA CYS A 82 1.83 -17.89 10.52
C CYS A 82 0.76 -18.96 10.79
N ALA A 83 1.15 -20.09 11.38
CA ALA A 83 0.26 -21.21 11.69
C ALA A 83 -0.81 -20.88 12.74
N ASN A 84 -0.65 -19.84 13.55
CA ASN A 84 -1.69 -19.38 14.46
C ASN A 84 -3.03 -19.10 13.77
N CYS A 85 -2.96 -18.60 12.53
CA CYS A 85 -4.14 -18.34 11.69
C CYS A 85 -4.25 -19.32 10.53
N HIS A 86 -3.14 -19.69 9.91
CA HIS A 86 -3.05 -20.59 8.75
C HIS A 86 -2.79 -22.05 9.17
N LYS A 87 -3.63 -22.59 10.06
CA LYS A 87 -3.44 -23.90 10.71
C LYS A 87 -3.22 -25.04 9.71
N GLU A 88 -4.14 -25.21 8.76
CA GLU A 88 -4.06 -26.28 7.75
C GLU A 88 -2.81 -26.18 6.88
N ARG A 89 -2.38 -24.97 6.56
CA ARG A 89 -1.16 -24.72 5.78
C ARG A 89 0.09 -24.97 6.62
N GLY A 90 0.06 -24.56 7.89
CA GLY A 90 1.13 -24.85 8.85
C GLY A 90 1.32 -26.35 9.03
N ASP A 91 0.24 -27.09 9.26
CA ASP A 91 0.28 -28.56 9.41
C ASP A 91 0.87 -29.24 8.14
N SER A 92 0.39 -28.83 6.96
CA SER A 92 0.92 -29.38 5.70
C SER A 92 2.40 -29.04 5.49
N PHE A 93 2.81 -27.82 5.85
CA PHE A 93 4.18 -27.37 5.68
C PHE A 93 5.16 -28.11 6.58
N THR A 94 4.81 -28.38 7.84
CA THR A 94 5.70 -29.07 8.80
C THR A 94 6.10 -30.48 8.36
N HIS A 95 5.34 -31.11 7.46
CA HIS A 95 5.64 -32.40 6.86
C HIS A 95 6.37 -32.31 5.51
N SER A 96 6.69 -31.09 5.06
CA SER A 96 7.38 -30.89 3.78
C SER A 96 8.89 -31.08 3.88
N THR A 97 9.53 -31.38 2.76
CA THR A 97 11.00 -31.42 2.66
C THR A 97 11.63 -30.06 2.98
N HIS A 98 10.94 -28.96 2.66
CA HIS A 98 11.40 -27.60 2.97
C HIS A 98 11.47 -27.35 4.48
N ALA A 99 10.45 -27.75 5.23
CA ALA A 99 10.49 -27.66 6.69
C ALA A 99 11.60 -28.54 7.29
N ASN A 100 11.81 -29.73 6.75
CA ASN A 100 12.84 -30.66 7.24
C ASN A 100 14.26 -30.13 7.06
N VAL A 101 14.49 -29.21 6.11
CA VAL A 101 15.79 -28.53 5.94
C VAL A 101 15.85 -27.16 6.63
N GLY A 102 14.86 -26.86 7.48
CA GLY A 102 14.84 -25.66 8.31
C GLY A 102 14.33 -24.40 7.64
N LEU A 103 13.65 -24.51 6.51
CA LEU A 103 12.98 -23.36 5.93
C LEU A 103 11.68 -23.04 6.68
N GLU A 104 11.33 -21.76 6.70
CA GLU A 104 10.11 -21.23 7.28
C GLU A 104 9.19 -20.63 6.21
N CYS A 105 7.95 -20.32 6.57
CA CYS A 105 7.00 -19.72 5.65
C CYS A 105 7.52 -18.42 5.01
N SER A 106 8.27 -17.63 5.76
CA SER A 106 8.85 -16.37 5.29
C SER A 106 9.91 -16.54 4.20
N ASN A 107 10.62 -17.65 4.17
CA ASN A 107 11.63 -17.89 3.13
C ASN A 107 11.04 -17.87 1.71
N CYS A 108 9.76 -18.20 1.57
CA CYS A 108 9.04 -18.12 0.31
C CYS A 108 8.09 -16.93 0.23
N HIS A 109 7.27 -16.73 1.29
CA HIS A 109 6.21 -15.73 1.29
C HIS A 109 6.68 -14.30 1.57
N MET A 110 7.87 -14.14 2.11
CA MET A 110 8.51 -12.84 2.36
C MET A 110 9.90 -12.78 1.72
N TYR A 111 10.09 -13.56 0.65
CA TYR A 111 11.37 -13.58 -0.04
C TYR A 111 11.68 -12.22 -0.65
N THR A 112 12.89 -11.75 -0.40
CA THR A 112 13.48 -10.57 -1.04
C THR A 112 14.78 -10.99 -1.70
N ALA A 113 14.95 -10.69 -2.98
CA ALA A 113 16.17 -11.02 -3.69
C ALA A 113 17.37 -10.32 -3.05
N PRO A 114 18.53 -11.00 -2.92
CA PRO A 114 19.77 -10.36 -2.48
C PRO A 114 20.09 -9.15 -3.34
N ARG A 115 20.55 -8.07 -2.73
CA ARG A 115 20.91 -6.84 -3.42
C ARG A 115 22.37 -6.52 -3.22
N GLU A 116 23.01 -6.00 -4.26
CA GLU A 116 24.32 -5.39 -4.15
C GLU A 116 24.17 -3.92 -3.71
N GLY A 117 24.83 -3.55 -2.63
CA GLY A 117 24.83 -2.20 -2.06
C GLY A 117 23.80 -1.95 -0.95
N ASP A 118 24.06 -0.92 -0.17
CA ASP A 118 23.18 -0.48 0.92
C ASP A 118 21.91 0.14 0.33
N PRO A 119 20.72 -0.36 0.67
CA PRO A 119 19.50 0.27 0.25
C PRO A 119 19.34 1.62 0.95
N ILE A 120 18.91 2.62 0.21
CA ILE A 120 18.47 3.89 0.79
C ILE A 120 17.32 3.57 1.75
N GLY A 121 17.51 3.91 3.04
CA GLY A 121 16.64 3.49 4.13
C GLY A 121 15.15 3.67 3.83
N GLY A 122 14.38 2.65 4.12
CA GLY A 122 12.92 2.66 4.01
C GLY A 122 12.32 2.45 2.61
N LEU A 123 13.12 2.36 1.56
CA LEU A 123 12.66 2.16 0.17
C LEU A 123 12.94 0.75 -0.36
N VAL A 124 13.08 -0.22 0.51
CA VAL A 124 13.41 -1.61 0.18
C VAL A 124 12.17 -2.48 0.25
N SER A 125 12.05 -3.43 -0.68
CA SER A 125 11.07 -4.51 -0.53
C SER A 125 11.40 -5.33 0.72
N THR A 126 10.38 -5.56 1.53
CA THR A 126 10.47 -6.31 2.79
C THR A 126 9.64 -7.61 2.75
N GLY A 127 9.04 -7.90 1.59
CA GLY A 127 8.24 -9.10 1.36
C GLY A 127 6.84 -9.07 1.99
N HIS A 128 6.36 -7.92 2.44
CA HIS A 128 5.06 -7.79 3.12
C HIS A 128 3.86 -7.83 2.17
N THR A 129 4.07 -8.10 0.89
CA THR A 129 3.00 -8.53 -0.02
C THR A 129 2.55 -9.96 0.28
N PHE A 130 3.41 -10.77 0.93
CA PHE A 130 3.26 -12.20 1.21
C PHE A 130 3.01 -13.05 -0.04
N SER A 131 3.31 -12.52 -1.21
CA SER A 131 3.17 -13.19 -2.50
C SER A 131 4.44 -13.94 -2.83
N VAL A 132 4.28 -15.21 -3.25
CA VAL A 132 5.42 -16.03 -3.69
C VAL A 132 5.61 -15.80 -5.18
N GLY A 133 6.75 -15.21 -5.56
CA GLY A 133 7.20 -15.13 -6.94
C GLY A 133 8.13 -16.31 -7.29
N SER A 134 8.43 -16.47 -8.58
CA SER A 134 9.39 -17.48 -9.06
C SER A 134 10.79 -17.25 -8.49
N GLU A 135 11.13 -16.01 -8.17
CA GLU A 135 12.41 -15.61 -7.59
C GLU A 135 12.71 -16.32 -6.27
N ALA A 136 11.67 -16.58 -5.47
CA ALA A 136 11.80 -17.32 -4.22
C ALA A 136 12.25 -18.77 -4.45
N CYS A 137 11.81 -19.38 -5.55
CA CYS A 137 12.22 -20.73 -5.92
C CYS A 137 13.64 -20.73 -6.53
N ILE A 138 13.88 -19.81 -7.47
CA ILE A 138 15.16 -19.69 -8.20
C ILE A 138 16.31 -19.37 -7.24
N GLY A 139 16.05 -18.64 -6.16
CA GLY A 139 17.07 -18.31 -5.14
C GLY A 139 17.75 -19.54 -4.54
N CYS A 140 17.07 -20.70 -4.51
CA CYS A 140 17.61 -21.96 -4.01
C CYS A 140 17.71 -23.05 -5.09
N HIS A 141 16.78 -23.09 -6.05
CA HIS A 141 16.66 -24.12 -7.08
C HIS A 141 17.15 -23.61 -8.44
N GLN A 142 18.38 -23.11 -8.50
CA GLN A 142 18.93 -22.47 -9.71
C GLN A 142 18.95 -23.40 -10.93
N ASP A 143 19.19 -24.71 -10.69
CA ASP A 143 19.33 -25.71 -11.76
C ASP A 143 18.04 -26.50 -12.04
N THR A 144 17.01 -26.36 -11.22
CA THR A 144 15.80 -27.20 -11.28
C THR A 144 14.52 -26.42 -11.54
N VAL A 145 14.52 -25.10 -11.36
CA VAL A 145 13.38 -24.28 -11.73
C VAL A 145 13.41 -24.02 -13.23
N HIS A 146 12.47 -24.64 -13.91
CA HIS A 146 12.31 -24.43 -15.35
C HIS A 146 11.91 -23.01 -15.63
N THR A 147 12.85 -22.22 -16.14
CA THR A 147 12.53 -20.95 -16.77
C THR A 147 11.71 -21.22 -18.03
N ARG A 148 10.94 -20.26 -18.49
CA ARG A 148 10.18 -20.36 -19.74
C ARG A 148 11.06 -20.87 -20.89
N ASP A 149 12.30 -20.41 -20.95
CA ASP A 149 13.27 -20.77 -21.99
C ASP A 149 13.75 -22.23 -21.88
N GLU A 150 13.85 -22.78 -20.67
CA GLU A 150 14.18 -24.20 -20.45
C GLU A 150 13.01 -25.12 -20.74
N LEU A 151 11.78 -24.75 -20.40
CA LEU A 151 10.58 -25.48 -20.77
C LEU A 151 10.43 -25.58 -22.28
N VAL A 152 10.78 -24.53 -23.02
CA VAL A 152 10.80 -24.53 -24.49
C VAL A 152 11.86 -25.52 -25.02
N LYS A 153 13.04 -25.60 -24.40
CA LYS A 153 14.10 -26.53 -24.79
C LYS A 153 13.73 -27.98 -24.50
N LEU A 154 13.11 -28.29 -23.35
CA LEU A 154 12.73 -29.65 -22.94
C LEU A 154 11.56 -30.20 -23.76
N GLY A 155 10.64 -29.35 -24.21
CA GLY A 155 9.44 -29.74 -24.94
C GLY A 155 9.69 -30.17 -26.39
N GLY A 156 10.87 -29.95 -26.97
CA GLY A 156 11.17 -30.24 -28.39
C GLY A 156 10.23 -29.51 -29.37
N VAL A 157 9.24 -28.86 -28.86
CA VAL A 157 8.32 -28.01 -29.59
C VAL A 157 8.92 -26.60 -29.52
N VAL A 158 9.55 -26.18 -30.60
CA VAL A 158 9.79 -24.77 -30.85
C VAL A 158 8.40 -24.17 -31.00
N ILE A 159 7.81 -23.74 -29.85
CA ILE A 159 6.71 -22.78 -29.92
C ILE A 159 7.40 -21.55 -30.49
N PRO A 160 7.11 -21.13 -31.73
CA PRO A 160 7.69 -19.90 -32.24
C PRO A 160 7.32 -18.85 -31.20
N THR A 161 8.33 -18.32 -30.52
CA THR A 161 8.14 -17.07 -29.79
C THR A 161 7.47 -16.16 -30.80
N PRO A 162 6.26 -15.64 -30.57
CA PRO A 162 5.70 -14.67 -31.47
C PRO A 162 6.78 -13.62 -31.59
N GLU A 163 7.29 -13.43 -32.79
CA GLU A 163 8.26 -12.38 -33.07
C GLU A 163 7.55 -11.12 -32.66
N ILE A 164 7.86 -10.65 -31.43
CA ILE A 164 7.25 -9.43 -30.91
C ILE A 164 7.81 -8.34 -31.81
N ASP A 165 7.00 -7.91 -32.74
CA ASP A 165 7.33 -6.75 -33.56
C ASP A 165 7.43 -5.55 -32.60
N VAL A 166 8.65 -5.26 -32.20
CA VAL A 166 8.98 -4.17 -31.28
C VAL A 166 8.48 -2.83 -31.88
N GLU A 167 8.50 -2.71 -33.21
CA GLU A 167 8.01 -1.53 -33.89
C GLU A 167 6.47 -1.42 -33.83
N GLU A 168 5.75 -2.51 -33.91
CA GLU A 168 4.29 -2.54 -33.75
C GLU A 168 3.90 -2.21 -32.30
N LEU A 169 4.65 -2.74 -31.30
CA LEU A 169 4.44 -2.44 -29.90
C LEU A 169 4.72 -0.95 -29.60
N GLN A 170 5.81 -0.40 -30.16
CA GLN A 170 6.12 1.01 -30.01
C GLN A 170 5.05 1.91 -30.66
N ARG A 171 4.56 1.56 -31.85
CA ARG A 171 3.44 2.27 -32.48
C ARG A 171 2.17 2.22 -31.64
N THR A 172 1.89 1.08 -31.03
CA THR A 172 0.74 0.91 -30.14
C THR A 172 0.88 1.78 -28.88
N ILE A 173 2.06 1.80 -28.26
CA ILE A 173 2.35 2.66 -27.11
C ILE A 173 2.17 4.15 -27.49
N GLN A 174 2.74 4.59 -28.59
CA GLN A 174 2.62 5.97 -29.06
C GLN A 174 1.16 6.35 -29.31
N SER A 175 0.38 5.48 -29.96
CA SER A 175 -1.04 5.74 -30.21
C SER A 175 -1.86 5.84 -28.91
N GLN A 176 -1.52 5.05 -27.91
CA GLN A 176 -2.17 5.11 -26.59
C GLN A 176 -1.78 6.39 -25.82
N GLU A 177 -0.53 6.80 -25.87
CA GLU A 177 -0.07 8.06 -25.28
C GLU A 177 -0.74 9.27 -25.91
N GLU A 178 -0.89 9.28 -27.24
CA GLU A 178 -1.59 10.32 -27.97
C GLU A 178 -3.10 10.36 -27.59
N LEU A 179 -3.73 9.19 -27.47
CA LEU A 179 -5.13 9.08 -27.00
C LEU A 179 -5.28 9.63 -25.56
N ILE A 180 -4.39 9.26 -24.65
CA ILE A 180 -4.37 9.76 -23.26
C ILE A 180 -4.20 11.28 -23.23
N SER A 181 -3.29 11.82 -24.06
CA SER A 181 -3.08 13.26 -24.18
C SER A 181 -4.35 13.97 -24.66
N ASN A 182 -4.98 13.47 -25.72
CA ASN A 182 -6.20 14.01 -26.28
C ASN A 182 -7.38 13.97 -25.27
N LEU A 183 -7.50 12.86 -24.53
CA LEU A 183 -8.52 12.73 -23.48
C LEU A 183 -8.29 13.70 -22.33
N ARG A 184 -7.04 13.95 -21.93
CA ARG A 184 -6.70 14.94 -20.90
C ARG A 184 -7.08 16.35 -21.33
N VAL A 185 -6.72 16.73 -22.56
CA VAL A 185 -7.08 18.05 -23.11
C VAL A 185 -8.59 18.20 -23.21
N ALA A 186 -9.30 17.21 -23.71
CA ALA A 186 -10.77 17.22 -23.79
C ALA A 186 -11.41 17.28 -22.40
N GLY A 187 -10.87 16.57 -21.42
CA GLY A 187 -11.33 16.61 -20.03
C GLY A 187 -11.15 17.98 -19.38
N GLN A 188 -10.00 18.61 -19.56
CA GLN A 188 -9.74 19.98 -19.09
C GLN A 188 -10.67 20.99 -19.76
N SER A 189 -10.84 20.92 -21.08
CA SER A 189 -11.75 21.80 -21.82
C SER A 189 -13.18 21.71 -21.29
N ARG A 190 -13.69 20.50 -21.06
CA ARG A 190 -15.03 20.30 -20.48
C ARG A 190 -15.16 20.83 -19.06
N LEU A 191 -14.11 20.69 -18.24
CA LEU A 191 -14.08 21.23 -16.88
C LEU A 191 -14.19 22.76 -16.90
N TYR A 192 -13.36 23.43 -17.71
CA TYR A 192 -13.40 24.90 -17.84
C TYR A 192 -14.75 25.39 -18.39
N THR A 193 -15.30 24.71 -19.40
CA THR A 193 -16.61 25.05 -19.95
C THR A 193 -17.70 24.91 -18.87
N GLY A 194 -17.70 23.82 -18.11
CA GLY A 194 -18.65 23.60 -17.02
C GLY A 194 -18.52 24.65 -15.90
N LEU A 195 -17.29 25.02 -15.53
CA LEU A 195 -17.04 26.07 -14.54
C LEU A 195 -17.57 27.45 -14.99
N ILE A 196 -17.30 27.82 -16.25
CA ILE A 196 -17.77 29.10 -16.81
C ILE A 196 -19.30 29.12 -16.88
N GLN A 197 -19.90 28.05 -17.39
CA GLN A 197 -21.37 27.94 -17.47
C GLN A 197 -22.01 27.99 -16.07
N GLY A 198 -21.46 27.25 -15.10
CA GLY A 198 -21.93 27.25 -13.72
C GLY A 198 -21.80 28.62 -13.06
N ALA A 199 -20.70 29.34 -13.29
CA ALA A 199 -20.51 30.70 -12.79
C ALA A 199 -21.53 31.70 -13.38
N VAL A 200 -21.77 31.62 -14.70
CA VAL A 200 -22.75 32.49 -15.35
C VAL A 200 -24.16 32.21 -14.82
N ILE A 201 -24.57 30.96 -14.75
CA ILE A 201 -25.89 30.59 -14.21
C ILE A 201 -26.03 31.04 -12.75
N GLY A 202 -24.99 30.82 -11.92
CA GLY A 202 -24.98 31.23 -10.52
C GLY A 202 -25.07 32.71 -10.33
N LEU A 203 -24.36 33.51 -11.14
CA LEU A 203 -24.45 35.00 -11.10
C LEU A 203 -25.84 35.50 -11.53
N VAL A 204 -26.42 34.94 -12.58
CA VAL A 204 -27.75 35.34 -13.06
C VAL A 204 -28.83 34.97 -12.04
N THR A 205 -28.84 33.76 -11.54
CA THR A 205 -29.83 33.30 -10.56
C THR A 205 -29.67 33.98 -9.22
N GLY A 206 -28.45 34.12 -8.73
CA GLY A 206 -28.12 34.81 -7.48
C GLY A 206 -28.45 36.31 -7.55
N GLY A 207 -28.10 36.95 -8.67
CA GLY A 207 -28.45 38.35 -8.91
C GLY A 207 -29.97 38.61 -8.96
N ALA A 208 -30.69 37.74 -9.66
CA ALA A 208 -32.17 37.82 -9.73
C ALA A 208 -32.80 37.63 -8.34
N ALA A 209 -32.34 36.64 -7.57
CA ALA A 209 -32.81 36.38 -6.21
C ALA A 209 -32.56 37.60 -5.29
N ALA A 210 -31.33 38.14 -5.31
CA ALA A 210 -30.96 39.30 -4.53
C ALA A 210 -31.80 40.53 -4.91
N TRP A 211 -32.06 40.72 -6.19
CA TRP A 211 -32.91 41.84 -6.67
C TRP A 211 -34.37 41.69 -6.20
N ILE A 212 -34.96 40.50 -6.26
CA ILE A 212 -36.30 40.21 -5.76
C ILE A 212 -36.40 40.48 -4.25
N VAL A 213 -35.41 39.99 -3.47
CA VAL A 213 -35.38 40.21 -2.01
C VAL A 213 -35.24 41.68 -1.68
N SER A 214 -34.35 42.43 -2.35
CA SER A 214 -34.16 43.87 -2.11
C SER A 214 -35.42 44.69 -2.44
N ARG A 215 -36.16 44.28 -3.45
CA ARG A 215 -37.45 44.93 -3.77
C ARG A 215 -38.50 44.66 -2.70
N ARG A 216 -38.61 43.47 -2.17
CA ARG A 216 -39.55 43.14 -1.09
C ARG A 216 -39.27 43.91 0.19
N ILE A 217 -37.99 44.03 0.57
CA ILE A 217 -37.58 44.76 1.75
C ILE A 217 -37.96 46.26 1.62
N ARG A 218 -37.74 46.90 0.45
CA ARG A 218 -38.13 48.28 0.22
C ARG A 218 -39.64 48.51 0.29
N VAL A 219 -40.48 47.58 -0.12
CA VAL A 219 -41.94 47.68 -0.01
C VAL A 219 -42.39 47.64 1.45
N ILE A 220 -41.75 46.81 2.26
CA ILE A 220 -42.08 46.71 3.71
C ILE A 220 -41.68 47.99 4.45
N GLU A 221 -40.51 48.58 4.16
CA GLU A 221 -40.11 49.86 4.78
C GLU A 221 -41.01 51.02 4.44
N VAL A 222 -41.67 51.04 3.29
CA VAL A 222 -42.64 52.09 2.90
C VAL A 222 -43.98 51.91 3.62
N GLU A 223 -44.42 50.70 3.92
CA GLU A 223 -45.63 50.42 4.67
C GLU A 223 -45.53 50.73 6.17
N GLU A 224 -44.35 50.66 6.77
CA GLU A 224 -44.14 51.00 8.18
C GLU A 224 -44.06 52.52 8.45
N ASN A 225 -43.94 53.36 7.42
CA ASN A 225 -43.82 54.80 7.53
C ASN A 225 -45.11 55.62 7.11
N GLU A 226 -46.25 54.94 6.85
CA GLU A 226 -47.57 55.53 6.69
C GLU A 226 -48.43 55.32 7.98
#